data_ab5a39970a5be5d095281cf465b93801
#
_entry.id   ab5a39970a5be5d095281cf465b93801
#
_cell.length_a   1.000
_cell.length_b   1.000
_cell.length_c   1.000
_cell.angle_alpha   90.00
_cell.angle_beta   90.00
_cell.angle_gamma   90.00
#
_symmetry.space_group_name_H-M   'P 1'
#
loop_
_entity.id
_entity.type
_entity.pdbx_description
1 polymer ?
#
loop_
_entity_poly.entity_id
_entity_poly.type
_entity_poly.pdbx_seq_one_letter_code
_entity_poly.pdbx_strand_id
1 'polypeptide(L)'
;LSQMAQGWLQSFDKSLTVCSAGISPAIEVHPLAVQTLASSGIDISHHKPEAVEEYIDEPWDYVITVSRDAEENCPAFTGKVRNLIHSNFSNPARAKGTPESIANEFRRISNQIKMKMYDLYCDEIQNGGYGPTCTCGANRFCRCN
;
A
#
# COMPACT_ATOMS: atom_id res chain seq x y z
N LEU A 1 2.08 3.38 -6.55
CA LEU A 1 1.61 3.84 -5.23
C LEU A 1 1.50 2.68 -4.24
N SER A 2 0.67 1.67 -4.52
CA SER A 2 0.41 0.55 -3.59
C SER A 2 1.66 -0.22 -3.19
N GLN A 3 2.60 -0.41 -4.10
CA GLN A 3 3.87 -1.09 -3.82
C GLN A 3 4.72 -0.33 -2.80
N MET A 4 4.80 1.00 -2.94
CA MET A 4 5.50 1.84 -1.96
C MET A 4 4.81 1.79 -0.60
N ALA A 5 3.49 1.86 -0.60
CA ALA A 5 2.73 1.79 0.63
C ALA A 5 2.87 0.42 1.33
N GLN A 6 2.92 -0.68 0.57
CA GLN A 6 3.23 -2.01 1.10
C GLN A 6 4.62 -2.03 1.75
N GLY A 7 5.63 -1.51 1.06
CA GLY A 7 6.99 -1.46 1.58
C GLY A 7 7.07 -0.69 2.90
N TRP A 8 6.45 0.47 2.99
CA TRP A 8 6.45 1.26 4.23
C TRP A 8 5.76 0.55 5.39
N LEU A 9 4.54 0.03 5.19
CA LEU A 9 3.84 -0.69 6.27
C LEU A 9 4.61 -1.92 6.74
N GLN A 10 5.12 -2.71 5.83
CA GLN A 10 5.88 -3.90 6.17
C GLN A 10 7.16 -3.54 6.95
N SER A 11 7.75 -2.36 6.68
CA SER A 11 8.92 -1.87 7.40
C SER A 11 8.62 -1.48 8.85
N PHE A 12 7.39 -1.08 9.15
CA PHE A 12 7.01 -0.70 10.51
C PHE A 12 6.80 -1.92 11.41
N ASP A 13 6.29 -3.00 10.83
CA ASP A 13 6.00 -4.21 11.60
C ASP A 13 6.05 -5.44 10.69
N LYS A 14 7.06 -6.27 10.89
CA LYS A 14 7.27 -7.49 10.10
C LYS A 14 6.23 -8.57 10.38
N SER A 15 5.50 -8.48 11.47
CA SER A 15 4.42 -9.42 11.80
C SER A 15 3.17 -9.22 10.96
N LEU A 16 3.04 -8.07 10.27
CA LEU A 16 1.91 -7.80 9.40
C LEU A 16 1.99 -8.63 8.11
N THR A 17 0.85 -9.15 7.67
CA THR A 17 0.70 -9.67 6.31
C THR A 17 0.19 -8.54 5.44
N VAL A 18 1.05 -7.98 4.60
CA VAL A 18 0.74 -6.84 3.74
C VAL A 18 0.82 -7.25 2.29
N CYS A 19 -0.29 -7.12 1.58
CA CYS A 19 -0.37 -7.36 0.14
C CYS A 19 -0.69 -6.05 -0.59
N SER A 20 -0.29 -5.95 -1.83
CA SER A 20 -0.68 -4.85 -2.70
C SER A 20 -1.26 -5.38 -4.00
N ALA A 21 -2.24 -4.69 -4.52
CA ALA A 21 -2.92 -5.09 -5.75
C ALA A 21 -3.32 -3.87 -6.56
N GLY A 22 -3.64 -4.08 -7.82
CA GLY A 22 -4.09 -3.02 -8.72
C GLY A 22 -5.33 -3.45 -9.49
N ILE A 23 -6.14 -2.47 -9.88
CA ILE A 23 -7.29 -2.66 -10.78
C ILE A 23 -6.79 -3.00 -12.19
N SER A 24 -5.71 -2.34 -12.60
CA SER A 24 -5.00 -2.59 -13.86
C SER A 24 -3.51 -2.65 -13.57
N PRO A 25 -3.01 -3.78 -13.06
CA PRO A 25 -1.62 -3.87 -12.63
C PRO A 25 -0.66 -3.73 -13.80
N ALA A 26 0.45 -3.01 -13.57
CA ALA A 26 1.56 -2.96 -14.51
C ALA A 26 2.29 -4.31 -14.57
N ILE A 27 3.16 -4.49 -15.56
CA ILE A 27 3.95 -5.71 -15.70
C ILE A 27 4.98 -5.84 -14.58
N GLU A 28 5.54 -4.70 -14.16
CA GLU A 28 6.56 -4.63 -13.11
C GLU A 28 6.40 -3.40 -12.23
N VAL A 29 7.03 -3.42 -11.07
CA VAL A 29 7.09 -2.26 -10.18
C VAL A 29 7.93 -1.16 -10.84
N HIS A 30 7.45 0.08 -10.76
CA HIS A 30 8.16 1.22 -11.37
C HIS A 30 9.57 1.34 -10.80
N PRO A 31 10.62 1.45 -11.65
CA PRO A 31 12.01 1.51 -11.20
C PRO A 31 12.29 2.63 -10.19
N LEU A 32 11.66 3.80 -10.36
CA LEU A 32 11.82 4.91 -9.41
C LEU A 32 11.17 4.64 -8.06
N ALA A 33 10.10 3.85 -8.02
CA ALA A 33 9.53 3.40 -6.74
C ALA A 33 10.53 2.49 -6.00
N VAL A 34 11.15 1.56 -6.71
CA VAL A 34 12.19 0.68 -6.15
C VAL A 34 13.37 1.49 -5.61
N GLN A 35 13.89 2.43 -6.41
CA GLN A 35 15.01 3.29 -6.02
C GLN A 35 14.67 4.17 -4.83
N THR A 36 13.48 4.76 -4.82
CA THR A 36 13.03 5.64 -3.75
C THR A 36 12.96 4.92 -2.41
N LEU A 37 12.40 3.73 -2.36
CA LEU A 37 12.34 2.94 -1.14
C LEU A 37 13.70 2.36 -0.76
N ALA A 38 14.51 1.98 -1.73
CA ALA A 38 15.89 1.52 -1.47
C ALA A 38 16.72 2.58 -0.75
N SER A 39 16.54 3.86 -1.09
CA SER A 39 17.22 4.98 -0.41
C SER A 39 16.81 5.12 1.06
N SER A 40 15.70 4.53 1.46
CA SER A 40 15.21 4.46 2.84
C SER A 40 15.45 3.08 3.50
N GLY A 41 16.26 2.23 2.88
CA GLY A 41 16.60 0.91 3.38
C GLY A 41 15.50 -0.15 3.18
N ILE A 42 14.53 0.10 2.30
CA ILE A 42 13.43 -0.80 2.02
C ILE A 42 13.57 -1.38 0.62
N ASP A 43 13.69 -2.70 0.52
CA ASP A 43 13.79 -3.41 -0.76
C ASP A 43 12.41 -3.91 -1.21
N ILE A 44 11.91 -3.34 -2.30
CA ILE A 44 10.69 -3.79 -2.99
C ILE A 44 10.99 -4.31 -4.40
N SER A 45 12.25 -4.56 -4.73
CA SER A 45 12.67 -5.02 -6.06
C SER A 45 12.10 -6.40 -6.42
N HIS A 46 11.80 -7.22 -5.42
CA HIS A 46 11.22 -8.56 -5.57
C HIS A 46 9.68 -8.57 -5.65
N HIS A 47 9.03 -7.42 -5.40
CA HIS A 47 7.58 -7.33 -5.50
C HIS A 47 7.10 -7.49 -6.95
N LYS A 48 5.94 -8.12 -7.10
CA LYS A 48 5.26 -8.25 -8.40
C LYS A 48 3.90 -7.58 -8.32
N PRO A 49 3.53 -6.77 -9.33
CA PRO A 49 2.17 -6.27 -9.42
C PRO A 49 1.17 -7.42 -9.58
N GLU A 50 0.10 -7.39 -8.80
CA GLU A 50 -0.93 -8.42 -8.80
C GLU A 50 -2.29 -7.77 -9.00
N ALA A 51 -3.24 -8.52 -9.54
CA ALA A 51 -4.59 -8.05 -9.75
C ALA A 51 -5.41 -8.13 -8.45
N VAL A 52 -6.27 -7.14 -8.22
CA VAL A 52 -7.09 -7.09 -7.01
C VAL A 52 -8.06 -8.28 -6.92
N GLU A 53 -8.48 -8.82 -8.05
CA GLU A 53 -9.35 -9.99 -8.14
C GLU A 53 -8.80 -11.23 -7.42
N GLU A 54 -7.48 -11.30 -7.27
CA GLU A 54 -6.84 -12.41 -6.54
C GLU A 54 -7.09 -12.35 -5.03
N TYR A 55 -7.55 -11.22 -4.52
CA TYR A 55 -7.69 -10.95 -3.09
C TYR A 55 -9.12 -10.69 -2.62
N ILE A 56 -10.07 -10.50 -3.53
CA ILE A 56 -11.42 -10.02 -3.19
C ILE A 56 -12.27 -11.01 -2.39
N ASP A 57 -11.98 -12.29 -2.44
CA ASP A 57 -12.72 -13.33 -1.74
C ASP A 57 -12.09 -13.77 -0.41
N GLU A 58 -10.92 -13.20 -0.09
CA GLU A 58 -10.23 -13.47 1.17
C GLU A 58 -10.66 -12.50 2.29
N PRO A 59 -10.52 -12.92 3.56
CA PRO A 59 -10.77 -12.02 4.69
C PRO A 59 -9.62 -11.05 4.90
N TRP A 60 -9.94 -9.78 5.17
CA TRP A 60 -8.97 -8.72 5.43
C TRP A 60 -9.37 -7.91 6.65
N ASP A 61 -8.39 -7.57 7.48
CA ASP A 61 -8.60 -6.64 8.58
C ASP A 61 -8.72 -5.20 8.06
N TYR A 62 -7.90 -4.87 7.06
CA TYR A 62 -7.89 -3.56 6.42
C TYR A 62 -7.76 -3.70 4.90
N VAL A 63 -8.59 -2.96 4.19
CA VAL A 63 -8.42 -2.69 2.76
C VAL A 63 -8.20 -1.18 2.62
N ILE A 64 -7.09 -0.80 2.03
CA ILE A 64 -6.70 0.60 1.89
C ILE A 64 -6.56 0.94 0.41
N THR A 65 -7.38 1.84 -0.09
CA THR A 65 -7.18 2.40 -1.43
C THR A 65 -6.21 3.57 -1.35
N VAL A 66 -5.31 3.68 -2.31
CA VAL A 66 -4.24 4.69 -2.30
C VAL A 66 -4.31 5.65 -3.48
N SER A 67 -5.33 5.52 -4.30
CA SER A 67 -5.62 6.44 -5.40
C SER A 67 -7.12 6.65 -5.53
N ARG A 68 -7.49 7.77 -6.12
CA ARG A 68 -8.90 8.06 -6.40
C ARG A 68 -9.53 7.04 -7.35
N ASP A 69 -8.78 6.62 -8.36
CA ASP A 69 -9.24 5.60 -9.28
C ASP A 69 -9.55 4.29 -8.56
N ALA A 70 -8.71 3.89 -7.62
CA ALA A 70 -8.95 2.71 -6.79
C ALA A 70 -10.17 2.88 -5.88
N GLU A 71 -10.38 4.05 -5.31
CA GLU A 71 -11.56 4.36 -4.50
C GLU A 71 -12.85 4.21 -5.31
N GLU A 72 -12.87 4.72 -6.55
CA GLU A 72 -14.05 4.76 -7.39
C GLU A 72 -14.33 3.43 -8.12
N ASN A 73 -13.29 2.69 -8.48
CA ASN A 73 -13.38 1.54 -9.38
C ASN A 73 -12.94 0.20 -8.78
N CYS A 74 -12.55 0.17 -7.51
CA CYS A 74 -12.20 -1.08 -6.86
C CYS A 74 -13.42 -2.02 -6.81
N PRO A 75 -13.28 -3.29 -7.26
CA PRO A 75 -14.38 -4.23 -7.17
C PRO A 75 -14.78 -4.47 -5.71
N ALA A 76 -16.03 -4.83 -5.49
CA ALA A 76 -16.51 -5.17 -4.16
C ALA A 76 -15.81 -6.44 -3.66
N PHE A 77 -15.28 -6.38 -2.44
CA PHE A 77 -14.73 -7.54 -1.77
C PHE A 77 -15.87 -8.45 -1.31
N THR A 78 -15.83 -9.72 -1.72
CA THR A 78 -16.81 -10.74 -1.32
C THR A 78 -16.42 -11.41 -0.01
N GLY A 79 -15.14 -11.39 0.33
CA GLY A 79 -14.66 -11.81 1.64
C GLY A 79 -14.96 -10.77 2.72
N LYS A 80 -14.74 -11.15 3.98
CA LYS A 80 -14.98 -10.25 5.10
C LYS A 80 -13.89 -9.16 5.18
N VAL A 81 -14.29 -7.91 5.08
CA VAL A 81 -13.43 -6.73 5.28
C VAL A 81 -13.88 -6.02 6.56
N ARG A 82 -12.98 -5.88 7.53
CA ARG A 82 -13.30 -5.20 8.79
C ARG A 82 -13.27 -3.69 8.67
N ASN A 83 -12.27 -3.17 7.94
CA ASN A 83 -12.09 -1.72 7.77
C ASN A 83 -11.73 -1.41 6.32
N LEU A 84 -12.44 -0.46 5.72
CA LEU A 84 -12.13 0.08 4.41
C LEU A 84 -11.70 1.53 4.59
N ILE A 85 -10.47 1.85 4.18
CA ILE A 85 -9.88 3.17 4.35
C ILE A 85 -9.45 3.72 2.99
N HIS A 86 -9.80 4.99 2.73
CA HIS A 86 -9.41 5.68 1.52
C HIS A 86 -8.31 6.69 1.82
N SER A 87 -7.20 6.61 1.09
CA SER A 87 -6.07 7.52 1.17
C SER A 87 -5.62 7.87 -0.24
N ASN A 88 -5.90 9.09 -0.68
CA ASN A 88 -5.63 9.49 -2.05
C ASN A 88 -4.27 10.17 -2.16
N PHE A 89 -3.40 9.60 -2.98
CA PHE A 89 -2.10 10.16 -3.33
C PHE A 89 -2.04 10.45 -4.82
N SER A 90 -1.33 11.52 -5.19
CA SER A 90 -1.02 11.78 -6.58
C SER A 90 -0.10 10.70 -7.13
N ASN A 91 -0.33 10.28 -8.38
CA ASN A 91 0.51 9.25 -8.99
C ASN A 91 1.81 9.90 -9.52
N PRO A 92 2.98 9.62 -8.91
CA PRO A 92 4.23 10.21 -9.33
C PRO A 92 4.71 9.73 -10.71
N ALA A 93 4.20 8.60 -11.18
CA ALA A 93 4.50 8.10 -12.52
C ALA A 93 3.91 8.99 -13.64
N ARG A 94 2.98 9.88 -13.30
CA ARG A 94 2.43 10.88 -14.24
C ARG A 94 3.23 12.17 -14.28
N ALA A 95 4.24 12.32 -13.42
CA ALA A 95 5.08 13.50 -13.38
C ALA A 95 5.82 13.69 -14.70
N LYS A 96 5.94 14.94 -15.12
CA LYS A 96 6.65 15.36 -16.33
C LYS A 96 7.79 16.32 -15.96
N GLY A 97 8.79 16.37 -16.80
CA GLY A 97 9.92 17.26 -16.60
C GLY A 97 11.26 16.53 -16.71
N THR A 98 12.26 17.04 -16.02
CA THR A 98 13.60 16.43 -16.01
C THR A 98 13.60 15.12 -15.21
N PRO A 99 14.55 14.21 -15.49
CA PRO A 99 14.70 12.99 -14.67
C PRO A 99 14.82 13.29 -13.17
N GLU A 100 15.53 14.36 -12.82
CA GLU A 100 15.69 14.80 -11.42
C GLU A 100 14.36 15.26 -10.81
N SER A 101 13.57 16.05 -11.52
CA SER A 101 12.29 16.55 -11.03
C SER A 101 11.29 15.40 -10.85
N ILE A 102 11.31 14.41 -11.73
CA ILE A 102 10.47 13.20 -11.62
C ILE A 102 10.90 12.37 -10.40
N ALA A 103 12.21 12.17 -10.21
CA ALA A 103 12.72 11.46 -9.04
C ALA A 103 12.38 12.18 -7.73
N ASN A 104 12.42 13.51 -7.71
CA ASN A 104 11.99 14.32 -6.56
C ASN A 104 10.50 14.12 -6.25
N GLU A 105 9.68 14.02 -7.28
CA GLU A 105 8.24 13.77 -7.10
C GLU A 105 7.99 12.38 -6.48
N PHE A 106 8.70 11.35 -6.91
CA PHE A 106 8.63 10.04 -6.27
C PHE A 106 9.02 10.12 -4.80
N ARG A 107 10.07 10.84 -4.45
CA ARG A 107 10.48 11.04 -3.05
C ARG A 107 9.41 11.78 -2.24
N ARG A 108 8.84 12.83 -2.81
CA ARG A 108 7.78 13.62 -2.16
C ARG A 108 6.56 12.76 -1.85
N ILE A 109 6.07 12.02 -2.83
CA ILE A 109 4.90 11.14 -2.67
C ILE A 109 5.22 9.98 -1.70
N SER A 110 6.42 9.40 -1.80
CA SER A 110 6.85 8.36 -0.86
C SER A 110 6.82 8.84 0.59
N ASN A 111 7.25 10.07 0.85
CA ASN A 111 7.18 10.65 2.20
C ASN A 111 5.74 10.86 2.66
N GLN A 112 4.85 11.31 1.79
CA GLN A 112 3.43 11.42 2.12
C GLN A 112 2.81 10.06 2.47
N ILE A 113 3.13 9.04 1.67
CA ILE A 113 2.69 7.66 1.92
C ILE A 113 3.23 7.16 3.26
N LYS A 114 4.53 7.36 3.51
CA LYS A 114 5.17 6.97 4.79
C LYS A 114 4.42 7.55 5.98
N MET A 115 4.20 8.85 5.98
CA MET A 115 3.54 9.55 7.09
C MET A 115 2.11 9.03 7.29
N LYS A 116 1.35 8.91 6.22
CA LYS A 116 -0.04 8.42 6.30
C LYS A 116 -0.11 6.97 6.76
N MET A 117 0.76 6.13 6.26
CA MET A 117 0.80 4.71 6.67
C MET A 117 1.27 4.56 8.12
N TYR A 118 2.18 5.41 8.57
CA TYR A 118 2.63 5.42 9.97
C TYR A 118 1.49 5.84 10.91
N ASP A 119 0.75 6.89 10.57
CA ASP A 119 -0.42 7.32 11.35
C ASP A 119 -1.47 6.22 11.43
N LEU A 120 -1.78 5.57 10.31
CA LEU A 120 -2.69 4.42 10.28
C LEU A 120 -2.18 3.26 11.15
N TYR A 121 -0.90 2.97 11.07
CA TYR A 121 -0.30 1.92 11.88
C TYR A 121 -0.43 2.21 13.38
N CYS A 122 -0.10 3.42 13.81
CA CYS A 122 -0.19 3.81 15.21
C CYS A 122 -1.64 3.84 15.70
N ASP A 123 -2.55 4.45 14.94
CA ASP A 123 -3.93 4.67 15.37
C ASP A 123 -4.78 3.41 15.33
N GLU A 124 -4.63 2.61 14.25
CA GLU A 124 -5.50 1.47 13.99
C GLU A 124 -4.92 0.15 14.51
N ILE A 125 -3.61 -0.03 14.45
CA ILE A 125 -2.97 -1.32 14.72
C ILE A 125 -2.40 -1.37 16.13
N GLN A 126 -1.59 -0.38 16.52
CA GLN A 126 -1.01 -0.35 17.86
C GLN A 126 -2.02 -0.01 18.96
N ASN A 127 -2.92 0.94 18.69
CA ASN A 127 -3.85 1.49 19.69
C ASN A 127 -5.31 1.07 19.47
N GLY A 128 -5.63 0.48 18.31
CA GLY A 128 -7.02 0.29 17.87
C GLY A 128 -7.70 -1.01 18.26
N GLY A 129 -7.20 -1.75 19.24
CA GLY A 129 -7.93 -2.87 19.79
C GLY A 129 -7.80 -4.21 19.07
N TYR A 130 -6.92 -4.35 18.09
CA TYR A 130 -6.43 -5.64 17.64
C TYR A 130 -5.27 -6.07 18.55
N GLY A 131 -5.57 -6.13 19.84
CA GLY A 131 -4.64 -6.58 20.84
C GLY A 131 -4.35 -8.08 20.71
N PRO A 132 -3.47 -8.64 21.57
CA PRO A 132 -2.99 -10.02 21.50
C PRO A 132 -4.07 -11.10 21.65
N THR A 133 -5.33 -10.74 21.78
CA THR A 133 -6.47 -11.64 21.89
C THR A 133 -7.13 -12.00 20.56
N CYS A 134 -6.69 -11.42 19.44
CA CYS A 134 -7.19 -11.84 18.14
C CYS A 134 -6.52 -13.15 17.73
N THR A 135 -7.23 -14.24 17.91
CA THR A 135 -6.78 -15.60 17.59
C THR A 135 -6.76 -15.93 16.10
N CYS A 136 -7.07 -14.98 15.25
CA CYS A 136 -7.21 -15.20 13.80
C CYS A 136 -5.95 -14.91 12.98
N GLY A 137 -4.76 -14.91 13.58
CA GLY A 137 -3.50 -14.76 12.86
C GLY A 137 -3.20 -13.33 12.43
N ALA A 138 -2.06 -13.14 11.83
CA ALA A 138 -1.50 -11.83 11.49
C ALA A 138 -2.51 -10.85 10.86
N ASN A 139 -2.46 -9.59 11.28
CA ASN A 139 -3.21 -8.50 10.66
C ASN A 139 -2.92 -8.45 9.15
N ARG A 140 -3.95 -8.60 8.34
CA ARG A 140 -3.84 -8.67 6.89
C ARG A 140 -4.32 -7.37 6.26
N PHE A 141 -3.47 -6.77 5.47
CA PHE A 141 -3.75 -5.54 4.74
C PHE A 141 -3.74 -5.79 3.24
N CYS A 142 -4.85 -5.56 2.59
CA CYS A 142 -4.92 -5.47 1.15
C CYS A 142 -5.00 -4.00 0.73
N ARG A 143 -4.25 -3.65 -0.29
CA ARG A 143 -4.25 -2.32 -0.86
C ARG A 143 -4.60 -2.39 -2.31
N CYS A 144 -5.63 -1.67 -2.65
CA CYS A 144 -6.05 -1.48 -4.01
C CYS A 144 -5.48 -0.17 -4.58
N ASN A 145 -4.91 -0.28 -5.75
CA ASN A 145 -4.31 0.85 -6.46
C ASN A 145 -5.11 1.16 -7.73
#